data_e730e3fc840c32c477e33924d0413a55
#
_entry.id   e730e3fc840c32c477e33924d0413a55
#
_cell.length_a   1.000
_cell.length_b   1.000
_cell.length_c   1.000
_cell.angle_alpha   90.00
_cell.angle_beta   90.00
_cell.angle_gamma   90.00
#
_symmetry.space_group_name_H-M   'P 1'
#
loop_
_entity.id
_entity.type
_entity.pdbx_description
1 polymer ?
#
loop_
_entity_poly.entity_id
_entity_poly.type
_entity_poly.pdbx_seq_one_letter_code
_entity_poly.pdbx_strand_id
1 'polypeptide(L)'
;MATLLLIRHGIPEEYSAGVADSDRALTPEGWVQTHAVMQGLVGRGLRPHLGFHSPYRRAVETMACLHEAAGGFPLEASTNLTPSGLPEQAELWLRGLFAEAPPDQVAAVVSHQPFLGRLVFRLTRQHTDLGRAHCAVLRHDQGLWHLVEHLRPADLSA
;
A
#
# COMPACT_ATOMS: atom_id res chain seq x y z
N MET A 1 12.34 12.97 -8.23
CA MET A 1 12.03 12.22 -7.00
C MET A 1 11.20 10.99 -7.29
N ALA A 2 11.48 9.92 -6.62
CA ALA A 2 10.64 8.72 -6.69
C ALA A 2 9.57 8.76 -5.61
N THR A 3 8.45 8.08 -5.84
CA THR A 3 7.29 8.06 -4.94
C THR A 3 6.99 6.63 -4.49
N LEU A 4 6.70 6.47 -3.20
CA LEU A 4 6.24 5.22 -2.63
C LEU A 4 4.84 5.42 -2.07
N LEU A 5 3.91 4.59 -2.52
CA LEU A 5 2.56 4.54 -1.99
C LEU A 5 2.47 3.37 -1.01
N LEU A 6 2.23 3.64 0.26
CA LEU A 6 2.02 2.61 1.27
C LEU A 6 0.52 2.55 1.57
N ILE A 7 -0.12 1.46 1.20
CA ILE A 7 -1.57 1.34 1.20
C ILE A 7 -1.98 0.22 2.15
N ARG A 8 -2.86 0.53 3.11
CA ARG A 8 -3.51 -0.49 3.91
C ARG A 8 -4.67 -1.09 3.12
N HIS A 9 -4.80 -2.43 3.18
CA HIS A 9 -5.93 -3.12 2.53
C HIS A 9 -7.29 -2.53 2.92
N GLY A 10 -8.28 -2.74 2.07
CA GLY A 10 -9.65 -2.29 2.32
C GLY A 10 -10.37 -3.10 3.40
N ILE A 11 -11.66 -2.84 3.57
CA ILE A 11 -12.51 -3.43 4.63
C ILE A 11 -12.64 -4.94 4.42
N PRO A 12 -12.10 -5.77 5.33
CA PRO A 12 -12.16 -7.22 5.19
C PRO A 12 -13.40 -7.79 5.86
N GLU A 13 -13.75 -9.01 5.48
CA GLU A 13 -14.74 -9.81 6.20
C GLU A 13 -14.29 -10.02 7.66
N GLU A 14 -15.25 -10.19 8.55
CA GLU A 14 -14.96 -10.49 9.95
C GLU A 14 -14.38 -11.88 10.09
N TYR A 15 -13.70 -12.13 11.24
CA TYR A 15 -13.24 -13.45 11.58
C TYR A 15 -14.43 -14.41 11.68
N SER A 16 -14.27 -15.61 11.11
CA SER A 16 -15.27 -16.67 11.23
C SER A 16 -14.59 -18.01 11.42
N ALA A 17 -15.28 -18.91 12.11
CA ALA A 17 -14.77 -20.25 12.37
C ALA A 17 -14.54 -21.00 11.05
N GLY A 18 -13.39 -21.68 10.95
CA GLY A 18 -13.05 -22.46 9.78
C GLY A 18 -12.48 -21.67 8.61
N VAL A 19 -12.34 -20.36 8.72
CA VAL A 19 -11.72 -19.52 7.70
C VAL A 19 -10.39 -18.99 8.23
N ALA A 20 -9.30 -19.29 7.54
CA ALA A 20 -7.99 -18.75 7.91
C ALA A 20 -7.98 -17.24 7.76
N ASP A 21 -7.25 -16.54 8.64
CA ASP A 21 -7.14 -15.09 8.55
C ASP A 21 -6.64 -14.63 7.17
N SER A 22 -5.71 -15.38 6.58
CA SER A 22 -5.17 -15.09 5.26
C SER A 22 -6.19 -15.20 4.12
N ASP A 23 -7.32 -15.89 4.37
CA ASP A 23 -8.39 -16.08 3.38
C ASP A 23 -9.57 -15.13 3.53
N ARG A 24 -9.52 -14.21 4.49
CA ARG A 24 -10.59 -13.21 4.64
C ARG A 24 -10.56 -12.24 3.45
N ALA A 25 -11.65 -12.23 2.69
CA ALA A 25 -11.82 -11.37 1.53
C ALA A 25 -12.25 -9.96 1.93
N LEU A 26 -12.20 -9.03 0.98
CA LEU A 26 -12.88 -7.75 1.16
C LEU A 26 -14.40 -7.98 1.19
N THR A 27 -15.09 -7.19 1.99
CA THR A 27 -16.57 -7.16 1.95
C THR A 27 -17.02 -6.51 0.64
N PRO A 28 -18.30 -6.68 0.23
CA PRO A 28 -18.83 -5.92 -0.91
C PRO A 28 -18.65 -4.42 -0.77
N GLU A 29 -18.87 -3.88 0.44
CA GLU A 29 -18.63 -2.48 0.76
C GLU A 29 -17.15 -2.13 0.60
N GLY A 30 -16.26 -3.00 1.06
CA GLY A 30 -14.81 -2.83 0.92
C GLY A 30 -14.37 -2.77 -0.52
N TRP A 31 -14.95 -3.61 -1.39
CA TRP A 31 -14.68 -3.56 -2.82
C TRP A 31 -15.08 -2.21 -3.43
N VAL A 32 -16.28 -1.73 -3.14
CA VAL A 32 -16.77 -0.45 -3.66
C VAL A 32 -15.87 0.70 -3.20
N GLN A 33 -15.57 0.75 -1.91
CA GLN A 33 -14.71 1.80 -1.37
C GLN A 33 -13.30 1.74 -1.97
N THR A 34 -12.72 0.55 -2.03
CA THR A 34 -11.36 0.36 -2.54
C THR A 34 -11.25 0.76 -4.02
N HIS A 35 -12.23 0.37 -4.84
CA HIS A 35 -12.26 0.82 -6.24
C HIS A 35 -12.25 2.35 -6.35
N ALA A 36 -13.09 3.02 -5.58
CA ALA A 36 -13.16 4.48 -5.61
C ALA A 36 -11.83 5.12 -5.17
N VAL A 37 -11.22 4.58 -4.12
CA VAL A 37 -9.92 5.05 -3.61
C VAL A 37 -8.85 4.92 -4.69
N MET A 38 -8.76 3.76 -5.33
CA MET A 38 -7.72 3.52 -6.33
C MET A 38 -7.89 4.37 -7.57
N GLN A 39 -9.13 4.58 -8.01
CA GLN A 39 -9.41 5.52 -9.09
C GLN A 39 -9.01 6.94 -8.72
N GLY A 40 -9.25 7.34 -7.47
CA GLY A 40 -8.84 8.64 -6.96
C GLY A 40 -7.33 8.82 -6.94
N LEU A 41 -6.58 7.79 -6.54
CA LEU A 41 -5.11 7.83 -6.57
C LEU A 41 -4.60 8.04 -8.00
N VAL A 42 -5.09 7.23 -8.93
CA VAL A 42 -4.68 7.33 -10.35
C VAL A 42 -5.09 8.68 -10.93
N GLY A 43 -6.27 9.17 -10.58
CA GLY A 43 -6.75 10.48 -11.03
C GLY A 43 -5.89 11.64 -10.53
N ARG A 44 -5.19 11.48 -9.42
CA ARG A 44 -4.23 12.46 -8.91
C ARG A 44 -2.84 12.34 -9.54
N GLY A 45 -2.66 11.42 -10.49
CA GLY A 45 -1.36 11.19 -11.10
C GLY A 45 -0.49 10.20 -10.36
N LEU A 46 -1.03 9.50 -9.35
CA LEU A 46 -0.30 8.51 -8.57
C LEU A 46 -0.46 7.12 -9.17
N ARG A 47 -0.12 7.00 -10.46
CA ARG A 47 -0.19 5.72 -11.19
C ARG A 47 1.10 4.94 -10.96
N PRO A 48 1.04 3.73 -10.37
CA PRO A 48 2.24 2.93 -10.15
C PRO A 48 2.89 2.43 -11.43
N HIS A 49 4.20 2.32 -11.40
CA HIS A 49 4.99 1.63 -12.42
C HIS A 49 5.28 0.18 -12.01
N LEU A 50 5.23 -0.10 -10.71
CA LEU A 50 5.37 -1.46 -10.18
C LEU A 50 4.69 -1.51 -8.80
N GLY A 51 4.35 -2.72 -8.38
CA GLY A 51 3.69 -2.93 -7.09
C GLY A 51 4.08 -4.22 -6.40
N PHE A 52 3.94 -4.19 -5.09
CA PHE A 52 4.19 -5.34 -4.21
C PHE A 52 3.07 -5.42 -3.19
N HIS A 53 2.69 -6.64 -2.81
CA HIS A 53 1.58 -6.78 -1.87
C HIS A 53 1.73 -8.02 -1.01
N SER A 54 1.08 -7.99 0.16
CA SER A 54 0.92 -9.17 0.99
C SER A 54 0.18 -10.27 0.22
N PRO A 55 0.50 -11.54 0.44
CA PRO A 55 -0.26 -12.64 -0.15
C PRO A 55 -1.63 -12.86 0.51
N TYR A 56 -1.96 -12.17 1.59
CA TYR A 56 -3.28 -12.25 2.23
C TYR A 56 -4.35 -11.76 1.25
N ARG A 57 -5.46 -12.49 1.19
CA ARG A 57 -6.51 -12.24 0.20
C ARG A 57 -6.98 -10.79 0.17
N ARG A 58 -7.21 -10.18 1.34
CA ARG A 58 -7.66 -8.78 1.40
C ARG A 58 -6.65 -7.80 0.78
N ALA A 59 -5.36 -8.11 0.85
CA ALA A 59 -4.32 -7.30 0.23
C ALA A 59 -4.20 -7.57 -1.28
N VAL A 60 -4.35 -8.83 -1.69
CA VAL A 60 -4.39 -9.22 -3.11
C VAL A 60 -5.53 -8.48 -3.81
N GLU A 61 -6.70 -8.49 -3.20
CA GLU A 61 -7.90 -7.86 -3.78
C GLU A 61 -7.77 -6.34 -3.82
N THR A 62 -7.17 -5.74 -2.79
CA THR A 62 -6.91 -4.30 -2.78
C THR A 62 -5.94 -3.92 -3.90
N MET A 63 -4.85 -4.67 -4.06
CA MET A 63 -3.90 -4.41 -5.15
C MET A 63 -4.55 -4.61 -6.52
N ALA A 64 -5.45 -5.58 -6.66
CA ALA A 64 -6.17 -5.82 -7.92
C ALA A 64 -6.97 -4.58 -8.35
N CYS A 65 -7.59 -3.88 -7.40
CA CYS A 65 -8.32 -2.64 -7.69
C CYS A 65 -7.38 -1.55 -8.23
N LEU A 66 -6.19 -1.42 -7.64
CA LEU A 66 -5.20 -0.43 -8.09
C LEU A 66 -4.67 -0.80 -9.47
N HIS A 67 -4.36 -2.07 -9.67
CA HIS A 67 -3.86 -2.58 -10.94
C HIS A 67 -4.86 -2.30 -12.07
N GLU A 68 -6.13 -2.56 -11.83
CA GLU A 68 -7.19 -2.27 -12.79
C GLU A 68 -7.32 -0.77 -13.07
N ALA A 69 -7.36 0.05 -12.02
CA ALA A 69 -7.50 1.50 -12.17
C ALA A 69 -6.35 2.12 -12.96
N ALA A 70 -5.15 1.58 -12.82
CA ALA A 70 -3.96 2.07 -13.50
C ALA A 70 -3.77 1.52 -14.92
N GLY A 71 -4.59 0.56 -15.34
CA GLY A 71 -4.45 -0.07 -16.65
C GLY A 71 -3.36 -1.14 -16.70
N GLY A 72 -2.92 -1.63 -15.55
CA GLY A 72 -1.92 -2.70 -15.43
C GLY A 72 -0.52 -2.18 -15.16
N PHE A 73 0.23 -2.95 -14.38
CA PHE A 73 1.66 -2.73 -14.09
C PHE A 73 2.22 -4.02 -13.49
N PRO A 74 3.54 -4.27 -13.56
CA PRO A 74 4.13 -5.44 -12.92
C PRO A 74 3.87 -5.41 -11.41
N LEU A 75 3.44 -6.55 -10.86
CA LEU A 75 3.22 -6.68 -9.42
C LEU A 75 3.67 -8.05 -8.94
N GLU A 76 3.98 -8.14 -7.64
CA GLU A 76 4.54 -9.33 -7.03
C GLU A 76 4.08 -9.44 -5.58
N ALA A 77 3.69 -10.67 -5.17
CA ALA A 77 3.38 -10.95 -3.77
C ALA A 77 4.69 -11.14 -2.98
N SER A 78 4.71 -10.69 -1.73
CA SER A 78 5.85 -10.86 -0.84
C SER A 78 5.39 -11.27 0.56
N THR A 79 5.95 -12.37 1.08
CA THR A 79 5.69 -12.79 2.46
C THR A 79 6.24 -11.81 3.49
N ASN A 80 7.16 -10.93 3.11
CA ASN A 80 7.68 -9.88 3.98
C ASN A 80 6.64 -8.79 4.26
N LEU A 81 5.52 -8.78 3.54
CA LEU A 81 4.46 -7.78 3.68
C LEU A 81 3.22 -8.32 4.39
N THR A 82 3.30 -9.49 5.02
CA THR A 82 2.22 -10.05 5.83
C THR A 82 2.09 -9.28 7.16
N PRO A 83 1.01 -9.52 7.93
CA PRO A 83 0.87 -8.86 9.25
C PRO A 83 2.03 -9.14 10.21
N SER A 84 2.74 -10.25 10.03
CA SER A 84 3.91 -10.60 10.85
C SER A 84 5.24 -10.19 10.23
N GLY A 85 5.23 -9.42 9.14
CA GLY A 85 6.45 -8.93 8.51
C GLY A 85 7.27 -8.05 9.45
N LEU A 86 8.58 -7.98 9.21
CA LEU A 86 9.51 -7.20 10.02
C LEU A 86 9.79 -5.86 9.35
N PRO A 87 9.39 -4.74 9.97
CA PRO A 87 9.60 -3.42 9.36
C PRO A 87 11.07 -3.12 9.03
N GLU A 88 12.02 -3.57 9.83
CA GLU A 88 13.45 -3.37 9.56
C GLU A 88 13.92 -4.09 8.30
N GLN A 89 13.38 -5.25 7.99
CA GLN A 89 13.70 -5.96 6.74
C GLN A 89 13.06 -5.26 5.55
N ALA A 90 11.84 -4.81 5.69
CA ALA A 90 11.15 -4.05 4.65
C ALA A 90 11.87 -2.73 4.36
N GLU A 91 12.37 -2.07 5.40
CA GLU A 91 13.17 -0.85 5.24
C GLU A 91 14.40 -1.10 4.38
N LEU A 92 15.17 -2.14 4.69
CA LEU A 92 16.37 -2.47 3.92
C LEU A 92 16.04 -2.78 2.46
N TRP A 93 14.99 -3.53 2.23
CA TRP A 93 14.53 -3.84 0.89
C TRP A 93 14.14 -2.58 0.11
N LEU A 94 13.36 -1.69 0.73
CA LEU A 94 12.93 -0.45 0.08
C LEU A 94 14.11 0.49 -0.21
N ARG A 95 15.06 0.57 0.70
CA ARG A 95 16.26 1.39 0.47
C ARG A 95 17.05 0.87 -0.73
N GLY A 96 17.17 -0.45 -0.87
CA GLY A 96 17.79 -1.05 -2.05
C GLY A 96 17.01 -0.79 -3.33
N LEU A 97 15.69 -0.96 -3.28
CA LEU A 97 14.82 -0.74 -4.44
C LEU A 97 14.90 0.71 -4.93
N PHE A 98 14.92 1.67 -4.01
CA PHE A 98 14.90 3.09 -4.35
C PHE A 98 16.28 3.68 -4.59
N ALA A 99 17.36 2.97 -4.23
CA ALA A 99 18.72 3.46 -4.46
C ALA A 99 18.99 3.73 -5.95
N GLU A 100 18.38 2.93 -6.83
CA GLU A 100 18.56 3.04 -8.27
C GLU A 100 17.26 3.31 -9.01
N ALA A 101 16.23 3.76 -8.29
CA ALA A 101 14.94 4.04 -8.91
C ALA A 101 15.06 5.19 -9.91
N PRO A 102 14.46 5.05 -11.12
CA PRO A 102 14.41 6.18 -12.04
C PRO A 102 13.69 7.37 -11.41
N PRO A 103 14.04 8.61 -11.82
CA PRO A 103 13.27 9.78 -11.42
C PRO A 103 11.79 9.58 -11.79
N ASP A 104 10.90 10.05 -10.93
CA ASP A 104 9.46 10.00 -11.12
C ASP A 104 8.86 8.58 -11.11
N GLN A 105 9.64 7.56 -10.71
CA GLN A 105 9.07 6.24 -10.50
C GLN A 105 8.06 6.26 -9.34
N VAL A 106 6.94 5.58 -9.53
CA VAL A 106 5.94 5.37 -8.50
C VAL A 106 5.86 3.87 -8.22
N ALA A 107 6.13 3.48 -6.98
CA ALA A 107 5.97 2.10 -6.53
C ALA A 107 4.84 2.04 -5.50
N ALA A 108 4.01 0.99 -5.55
CA ALA A 108 2.94 0.79 -4.60
C ALA A 108 3.18 -0.46 -3.77
N VAL A 109 2.88 -0.37 -2.47
CA VAL A 109 2.94 -1.50 -1.55
C VAL A 109 1.59 -1.58 -0.84
N VAL A 110 0.94 -2.75 -0.89
CA VAL A 110 -0.29 -3.01 -0.14
C VAL A 110 0.00 -3.98 0.98
N SER A 111 -0.29 -3.58 2.20
CA SER A 111 0.01 -4.38 3.38
C SER A 111 -0.98 -4.07 4.52
N HIS A 112 -0.56 -4.24 5.74
CA HIS A 112 -1.38 -4.28 6.95
C HIS A 112 -0.89 -3.29 8.01
N GLN A 113 -1.73 -2.98 8.98
CA GLN A 113 -1.34 -2.31 10.22
C GLN A 113 -1.20 -3.36 11.33
N PRO A 114 -0.29 -3.17 12.28
CA PRO A 114 0.57 -2.00 12.52
C PRO A 114 1.87 -1.95 11.69
N PHE A 115 2.12 -2.94 10.84
CA PHE A 115 3.35 -3.04 10.05
C PHE A 115 3.63 -1.75 9.26
N LEU A 116 2.65 -1.24 8.51
CA LEU A 116 2.84 -0.07 7.66
C LEU A 116 3.20 1.19 8.47
N GLY A 117 2.54 1.42 9.60
CA GLY A 117 2.84 2.57 10.45
C GLY A 117 4.26 2.52 11.00
N ARG A 118 4.72 1.32 11.38
CA ARG A 118 6.10 1.12 11.85
C ARG A 118 7.09 1.36 10.73
N LEU A 119 6.76 0.91 9.51
CA LEU A 119 7.61 1.13 8.34
C LEU A 119 7.72 2.61 7.99
N VAL A 120 6.61 3.34 7.99
CA VAL A 120 6.63 4.79 7.75
C VAL A 120 7.54 5.48 8.77
N PHE A 121 7.41 5.13 10.05
CA PHE A 121 8.25 5.73 11.09
C PHE A 121 9.73 5.42 10.88
N ARG A 122 10.07 4.19 10.51
CA ARG A 122 11.47 3.83 10.25
C ARG A 122 12.06 4.62 9.08
N LEU A 123 11.25 4.87 8.04
CA LEU A 123 11.72 5.59 6.86
C LEU A 123 11.77 7.11 7.08
N THR A 124 10.77 7.69 7.77
CA THR A 124 10.58 9.13 7.81
C THR A 124 10.71 9.76 9.20
N ARG A 125 10.71 8.96 10.26
CA ARG A 125 10.62 9.39 11.67
C ARG A 125 9.31 10.10 12.00
N GLN A 126 8.31 9.98 11.13
CA GLN A 126 6.98 10.53 11.39
C GLN A 126 5.99 9.40 11.65
N HIS A 127 5.07 9.65 12.58
CA HIS A 127 4.01 8.70 12.88
C HIS A 127 2.82 8.92 11.95
N THR A 128 2.25 7.80 11.47
CA THR A 128 0.99 7.84 10.74
C THR A 128 0.19 6.60 11.11
N ASP A 129 -1.13 6.76 11.22
CA ASP A 129 -2.04 5.68 11.55
C ASP A 129 -2.99 5.47 10.39
N LEU A 130 -2.70 4.45 9.58
CA LEU A 130 -3.44 4.18 8.36
C LEU A 130 -4.70 3.38 8.67
N GLY A 131 -5.87 3.94 8.41
CA GLY A 131 -7.11 3.21 8.37
C GLY A 131 -7.21 2.34 7.12
N ARG A 132 -8.29 1.56 7.03
CA ARG A 132 -8.50 0.67 5.87
C ARG A 132 -8.64 1.48 4.59
N ALA A 133 -7.94 1.08 3.54
CA ALA A 133 -7.86 1.76 2.25
C ALA A 133 -7.23 3.15 2.31
N HIS A 134 -6.54 3.51 3.40
CA HIS A 134 -5.74 4.72 3.47
C HIS A 134 -4.42 4.52 2.72
N CYS A 135 -3.86 5.62 2.25
CA CYS A 135 -2.57 5.63 1.55
C CYS A 135 -1.65 6.68 2.15
N ALA A 136 -0.46 6.26 2.54
CA ALA A 136 0.62 7.19 2.88
C ALA A 136 1.46 7.39 1.61
N VAL A 137 1.66 8.63 1.23
CA VAL A 137 2.48 8.99 0.07
C VAL A 137 3.83 9.48 0.57
N LEU A 138 4.89 8.73 0.22
CA LEU A 138 6.25 9.08 0.58
C LEU A 138 7.02 9.49 -0.67
N ARG A 139 7.92 10.46 -0.52
CA ARG A 139 8.87 10.85 -1.56
C ARG A 139 10.27 10.51 -1.14
N HIS A 140 11.06 10.00 -2.09
CA HIS A 140 12.45 9.63 -1.88
C HIS A 140 13.36 10.51 -2.75
N ASP A 141 14.35 11.13 -2.11
CA ASP A 141 15.33 11.96 -2.81
C ASP A 141 16.68 11.82 -2.11
N GLN A 142 17.70 11.35 -2.83
CA GLN A 142 19.08 11.22 -2.33
C GLN A 142 19.16 10.48 -0.99
N GLY A 143 18.48 9.36 -0.88
CA GLY A 143 18.48 8.52 0.33
C GLY A 143 17.57 9.03 1.46
N LEU A 144 16.90 10.16 1.28
CA LEU A 144 16.00 10.72 2.28
C LEU A 144 14.55 10.46 1.91
N TRP A 145 13.77 10.09 2.92
CA TRP A 145 12.35 9.79 2.78
C TRP A 145 11.52 10.87 3.47
N HIS A 146 10.47 11.32 2.80
CA HIS A 146 9.55 12.31 3.35
C HIS A 146 8.12 11.81 3.23
N LEU A 147 7.35 11.88 4.31
CA LEU A 147 5.91 11.65 4.26
C LEU A 147 5.26 12.93 3.79
N VAL A 148 4.72 12.92 2.57
CA VAL A 148 4.15 14.14 1.96
C VAL A 148 2.65 14.23 2.11
N GLU A 149 1.93 13.09 2.14
CA GLU A 149 0.49 13.06 2.31
C GLU A 149 0.04 11.79 3.01
N HIS A 150 -1.05 11.92 3.75
CA HIS A 150 -1.83 10.79 4.25
C HIS A 150 -3.22 10.94 3.64
N LEU A 151 -3.53 10.10 2.66
CA LEU A 151 -4.80 10.16 1.92
C LEU A 151 -5.79 9.14 2.49
N ARG A 152 -6.95 9.63 2.85
CA ARG A 152 -8.07 8.82 3.34
C ARG A 152 -9.08 8.62 2.21
N PRO A 153 -9.96 7.61 2.31
CA PRO A 153 -11.02 7.44 1.30
C PRO A 153 -11.80 8.73 1.04
N ALA A 154 -12.10 9.51 2.07
CA ALA A 154 -12.83 10.77 1.91
C ALA A 154 -12.07 11.81 1.07
N ASP A 155 -10.75 11.74 1.03
CA ASP A 155 -9.93 12.66 0.23
C ASP A 155 -9.88 12.26 -1.24
N LEU A 156 -10.20 11.01 -1.55
CA LEU A 156 -10.02 10.41 -2.87
C LEU A 156 -11.33 10.15 -3.61
N SER A 157 -12.42 9.98 -2.89
CA SER A 157 -13.73 9.83 -3.52
C SER A 157 -14.34 11.21 -3.75
N ALA A 158 -14.58 11.53 -4.99
CA ALA A 158 -15.25 12.77 -5.35
C ALA A 158 -16.75 12.66 -5.11
#